data_0371da5efe5291432301ed80e5bc85fb
#
_entry.id   0371da5efe5291432301ed80e5bc85fb
#
_cell.length_a   1.000
_cell.length_b   1.000
_cell.length_c   1.000
_cell.angle_alpha   90.00
_cell.angle_beta   90.00
_cell.angle_gamma   90.00
#
_symmetry.space_group_name_H-M   'P 1'
#
loop_
_entity.id
_entity.type
_entity.pdbx_description
1 polymer ?
#
loop_
_entity_poly.entity_id
_entity_poly.type
_entity_poly.pdbx_seq_one_letter_code
_entity_poly.pdbx_strand_id
1 'polypeptide(L)'
;MNFHHLAYWQDKALSLAIENRLFINGEYTAAAENETFETVDPVTQAPLAKIARGKSVDIDRAMSAARGVFERGDWSLSSPAKRKAVLNKLADLMEAHAEELALLETLDTGKPIRHSLRDDIPGAARAIRWYAEAIDKVYGEVATTSSHELAMIVREPVGVIAAIVPWNFPLLLTCWKLGPALAAGNSVILKPSEKSPLSAIRLAGLAKEAGLPDGVLNVVTGFGHEAGQALSRHNDIDAIAFTGSTRTGKQLLKDAGDSNMKRVWLEAGGKSANIVFADCPDLQQAASATAAGIFYNQGQVCIAGTRLLLEESIADEFLALLKQQAQNWQPGHPLDPATTMGTLIDCAHADSVYSFIREGESKGQLLLDGRNAGLAAAIGPTIFVDVDPNASLSREEIFGPVLVVTRFTSEEQALQLANDSQYGLGAAVWTRDLSRAHRMSRRLKAGSVFVNNYNDGDMTVPFGGYKQSGNGRDKSLHALEKFTELKTIWISLEA
;
A
#
# COMPACT_ATOMS: atom_id res chain seq x y z
N MET A 1 -23.72 3.16 6.25
CA MET A 1 -23.93 1.99 5.36
C MET A 1 -24.61 0.89 6.17
N ASN A 2 -25.71 0.33 5.67
CA ASN A 2 -26.24 -0.91 6.22
C ASN A 2 -25.44 -2.07 5.61
N PHE A 3 -24.70 -2.79 6.43
CA PHE A 3 -24.00 -3.99 5.99
C PHE A 3 -24.97 -5.17 5.97
N HIS A 4 -24.92 -5.97 4.91
CA HIS A 4 -25.64 -7.24 4.85
C HIS A 4 -25.09 -8.22 5.90
N HIS A 5 -25.91 -9.13 6.40
CA HIS A 5 -25.51 -10.14 7.39
C HIS A 5 -24.59 -11.23 6.80
N LEU A 6 -23.93 -12.01 7.65
CA LEU A 6 -22.96 -13.04 7.27
C LEU A 6 -23.47 -13.98 6.18
N ALA A 7 -24.70 -14.50 6.29
CA ALA A 7 -25.23 -15.45 5.31
C ALA A 7 -25.34 -14.86 3.89
N TYR A 8 -25.67 -13.57 3.76
CA TYR A 8 -25.65 -12.89 2.45
C TYR A 8 -24.28 -12.94 1.80
N TRP A 9 -23.23 -12.65 2.56
CA TRP A 9 -21.87 -12.65 2.04
C TRP A 9 -21.36 -14.06 1.72
N GLN A 10 -21.76 -15.05 2.50
CA GLN A 10 -21.46 -16.47 2.23
C GLN A 10 -22.14 -16.94 0.95
N ASP A 11 -23.43 -16.65 0.76
CA ASP A 11 -24.16 -17.00 -0.46
C ASP A 11 -23.57 -16.30 -1.69
N LYS A 12 -23.21 -15.03 -1.54
CA LYS A 12 -22.56 -14.26 -2.62
C LYS A 12 -21.18 -14.82 -2.98
N ALA A 13 -20.40 -15.25 -1.98
CA ALA A 13 -19.09 -15.88 -2.19
C ALA A 13 -19.22 -17.21 -2.96
N LEU A 14 -20.23 -18.02 -2.66
CA LEU A 14 -20.49 -19.28 -3.38
C LEU A 14 -20.89 -19.08 -4.83
N SER A 15 -21.52 -17.96 -5.17
CA SER A 15 -21.97 -17.62 -6.52
C SER A 15 -20.98 -16.75 -7.31
N LEU A 16 -19.85 -16.37 -6.68
CA LEU A 16 -18.89 -15.46 -7.28
C LEU A 16 -18.12 -16.11 -8.43
N ALA A 17 -18.22 -15.54 -9.63
CA ALA A 17 -17.41 -15.95 -10.78
C ALA A 17 -16.03 -15.28 -10.68
N ILE A 18 -15.00 -16.06 -10.35
CA ILE A 18 -13.63 -15.56 -10.21
C ILE A 18 -12.93 -15.67 -11.56
N GLU A 19 -12.52 -14.52 -12.12
CA GLU A 19 -11.58 -14.48 -13.25
C GLU A 19 -10.16 -14.81 -12.73
N ASN A 20 -9.47 -15.71 -13.43
CA ASN A 20 -8.23 -16.31 -12.95
C ASN A 20 -7.08 -16.28 -13.97
N ARG A 21 -7.31 -15.65 -15.12
CA ARG A 21 -6.35 -15.58 -16.23
C ARG A 21 -5.49 -14.31 -16.13
N LEU A 22 -4.39 -14.28 -16.86
CA LEU A 22 -3.64 -13.05 -17.14
C LEU A 22 -4.53 -12.09 -17.95
N PHE A 23 -4.25 -10.80 -17.87
CA PHE A 23 -4.87 -9.80 -18.74
C PHE A 23 -3.77 -9.12 -19.56
N ILE A 24 -3.71 -9.40 -20.85
CA ILE A 24 -2.67 -8.90 -21.75
C ILE A 24 -3.33 -8.37 -23.02
N ASN A 25 -2.97 -7.17 -23.44
CA ASN A 25 -3.45 -6.52 -24.65
C ASN A 25 -5.00 -6.48 -24.74
N GLY A 26 -5.64 -6.14 -23.62
CA GLY A 26 -7.09 -6.00 -23.54
C GLY A 26 -7.87 -7.33 -23.43
N GLU A 27 -7.22 -8.48 -23.30
CA GLU A 27 -7.87 -9.77 -23.24
C GLU A 27 -7.41 -10.63 -22.06
N TYR A 28 -8.34 -11.42 -21.52
CA TYR A 28 -8.02 -12.46 -20.56
C TYR A 28 -7.43 -13.68 -21.29
N THR A 29 -6.23 -14.10 -20.90
CA THR A 29 -5.48 -15.16 -21.56
C THR A 29 -4.82 -16.09 -20.55
N ALA A 30 -4.67 -17.36 -20.89
CA ALA A 30 -3.89 -18.30 -20.10
C ALA A 30 -2.40 -17.89 -20.11
N ALA A 31 -1.66 -18.34 -19.09
CA ALA A 31 -0.20 -18.27 -19.12
C ALA A 31 0.38 -19.07 -20.29
N ALA A 32 1.49 -18.65 -20.86
CA ALA A 32 2.09 -19.27 -22.04
C ALA A 32 2.39 -20.77 -21.85
N GLU A 33 2.78 -21.14 -20.64
CA GLU A 33 3.06 -22.55 -20.30
C GLU A 33 1.83 -23.29 -19.72
N ASN A 34 0.65 -22.65 -19.67
CA ASN A 34 -0.59 -23.17 -19.07
C ASN A 34 -0.44 -23.59 -17.60
N GLU A 35 0.59 -23.14 -16.91
CA GLU A 35 0.76 -23.38 -15.47
C GLU A 35 -0.16 -22.48 -14.64
N THR A 36 -0.52 -22.97 -13.47
CA THR A 36 -1.34 -22.24 -12.50
C THR A 36 -0.76 -22.38 -11.10
N PHE A 37 -1.14 -21.49 -10.21
CA PHE A 37 -0.96 -21.61 -8.75
C PHE A 37 -2.31 -21.38 -8.05
N GLU A 38 -2.45 -21.87 -6.84
CA GLU A 38 -3.68 -21.68 -6.08
C GLU A 38 -3.59 -20.41 -5.22
N THR A 39 -4.64 -19.58 -5.27
CA THR A 39 -4.92 -18.62 -4.20
C THR A 39 -5.80 -19.30 -3.16
N VAL A 40 -5.59 -18.97 -1.88
CA VAL A 40 -6.15 -19.73 -0.75
C VAL A 40 -6.90 -18.78 0.16
N ASP A 41 -8.09 -19.18 0.61
CA ASP A 41 -8.83 -18.46 1.64
C ASP A 41 -8.08 -18.56 3.00
N PRO A 42 -7.65 -17.45 3.58
CA PRO A 42 -6.91 -17.46 4.86
C PRO A 42 -7.70 -18.05 6.04
N VAL A 43 -9.03 -18.07 5.96
CA VAL A 43 -9.90 -18.59 7.03
C VAL A 43 -10.00 -20.11 6.99
N THR A 44 -10.34 -20.62 5.80
CA THR A 44 -10.65 -22.05 5.61
C THR A 44 -9.44 -22.87 5.17
N GLN A 45 -8.38 -22.20 4.70
CA GLN A 45 -7.20 -22.78 4.05
C GLN A 45 -7.55 -23.58 2.77
N ALA A 46 -8.75 -23.39 2.23
CA ALA A 46 -9.20 -24.01 1.00
C ALA A 46 -8.79 -23.16 -0.22
N PRO A 47 -8.49 -23.79 -1.37
CA PRO A 47 -8.25 -23.08 -2.62
C PRO A 47 -9.50 -22.28 -3.03
N LEU A 48 -9.29 -20.99 -3.37
CA LEU A 48 -10.32 -20.11 -3.94
C LEU A 48 -10.37 -20.27 -5.46
N ALA A 49 -9.22 -20.24 -6.11
CA ALA A 49 -9.08 -20.34 -7.56
C ALA A 49 -7.69 -20.83 -7.98
N LYS A 50 -7.60 -21.38 -9.19
CA LYS A 50 -6.32 -21.68 -9.86
C LYS A 50 -5.97 -20.52 -10.77
N ILE A 51 -5.03 -19.71 -10.36
CA ILE A 51 -4.61 -18.47 -11.02
C ILE A 51 -3.51 -18.78 -12.05
N ALA A 52 -3.57 -18.17 -13.23
CA ALA A 52 -2.54 -18.30 -14.25
C ALA A 52 -1.16 -17.87 -13.70
N ARG A 53 -0.14 -18.74 -13.88
CA ARG A 53 1.24 -18.52 -13.43
C ARG A 53 2.06 -17.95 -14.58
N GLY A 54 2.08 -16.62 -14.66
CA GLY A 54 2.89 -15.91 -15.65
C GLY A 54 4.38 -16.03 -15.34
N LYS A 55 5.17 -16.13 -16.40
CA LYS A 55 6.63 -16.20 -16.38
C LYS A 55 7.23 -15.19 -17.37
N SER A 56 8.53 -15.29 -17.66
CA SER A 56 9.23 -14.35 -18.54
C SER A 56 8.58 -14.17 -19.91
N VAL A 57 8.12 -15.26 -20.53
CA VAL A 57 7.41 -15.21 -21.84
C VAL A 57 6.14 -14.35 -21.76
N ASP A 58 5.40 -14.43 -20.66
CA ASP A 58 4.19 -13.62 -20.47
C ASP A 58 4.52 -12.17 -20.21
N ILE A 59 5.65 -11.90 -19.51
CA ILE A 59 6.17 -10.53 -19.34
C ILE A 59 6.57 -9.96 -20.70
N ASP A 60 7.24 -10.73 -21.57
CA ASP A 60 7.62 -10.29 -22.92
C ASP A 60 6.37 -9.96 -23.77
N ARG A 61 5.33 -10.78 -23.69
CA ARG A 61 4.03 -10.53 -24.36
C ARG A 61 3.37 -9.24 -23.85
N ALA A 62 3.31 -9.06 -22.54
CA ALA A 62 2.78 -7.86 -21.91
C ALA A 62 3.61 -6.63 -22.27
N MET A 63 4.93 -6.77 -22.30
CA MET A 63 5.86 -5.70 -22.69
C MET A 63 5.65 -5.27 -24.12
N SER A 64 5.56 -6.22 -25.05
CA SER A 64 5.29 -5.93 -26.46
C SER A 64 3.97 -5.17 -26.66
N ALA A 65 2.91 -5.56 -25.95
CA ALA A 65 1.63 -4.87 -25.98
C ALA A 65 1.73 -3.45 -25.41
N ALA A 66 2.35 -3.30 -24.21
CA ALA A 66 2.48 -2.02 -23.52
C ALA A 66 3.35 -1.03 -24.31
N ARG A 67 4.50 -1.48 -24.84
CA ARG A 67 5.39 -0.66 -25.65
C ARG A 67 4.73 -0.26 -26.97
N GLY A 68 4.10 -1.21 -27.65
CA GLY A 68 3.44 -0.95 -28.92
C GLY A 68 2.34 0.12 -28.83
N VAL A 69 1.47 0.07 -27.81
CA VAL A 69 0.41 1.08 -27.62
C VAL A 69 0.98 2.43 -27.19
N PHE A 70 2.06 2.43 -26.39
CA PHE A 70 2.74 3.65 -25.95
C PHE A 70 3.35 4.40 -27.15
N GLU A 71 4.09 3.71 -28.02
CA GLU A 71 4.77 4.26 -29.19
C GLU A 71 3.79 4.74 -30.26
N ARG A 72 2.65 4.07 -30.45
CA ARG A 72 1.58 4.56 -31.35
C ARG A 72 0.92 5.84 -30.84
N GLY A 73 1.05 6.16 -29.56
CA GLY A 73 0.44 7.34 -28.97
C GLY A 73 -1.04 7.22 -28.65
N ASP A 74 -1.61 6.01 -28.71
CA ASP A 74 -3.06 5.81 -28.50
C ASP A 74 -3.56 6.33 -27.14
N TRP A 75 -2.68 6.27 -26.12
CA TRP A 75 -2.89 6.82 -24.79
C TRP A 75 -1.91 7.94 -24.44
N SER A 76 -0.62 7.77 -24.68
CA SER A 76 0.45 8.70 -24.30
C SER A 76 0.28 10.10 -24.95
N LEU A 77 -0.19 10.15 -26.18
CA LEU A 77 -0.47 11.39 -26.92
C LEU A 77 -1.96 11.80 -26.88
N SER A 78 -2.81 11.05 -26.18
CA SER A 78 -4.21 11.42 -26.05
C SER A 78 -4.38 12.67 -25.18
N SER A 79 -5.44 13.45 -25.45
CA SER A 79 -5.70 14.68 -24.70
C SER A 79 -5.95 14.39 -23.22
N PRO A 80 -5.57 15.29 -22.29
CA PRO A 80 -5.94 15.19 -20.89
C PRO A 80 -7.43 14.94 -20.66
N ALA A 81 -8.30 15.59 -21.44
CA ALA A 81 -9.75 15.42 -21.34
C ALA A 81 -10.20 13.97 -21.64
N LYS A 82 -9.58 13.30 -22.64
CA LYS A 82 -9.87 11.90 -22.95
C LYS A 82 -9.44 10.99 -21.80
N ARG A 83 -8.23 11.17 -21.29
CA ARG A 83 -7.71 10.38 -20.15
C ARG A 83 -8.57 10.56 -18.90
N LYS A 84 -8.94 11.82 -18.60
CA LYS A 84 -9.86 12.17 -17.50
C LYS A 84 -11.20 11.45 -17.62
N ALA A 85 -11.82 11.46 -18.79
CA ALA A 85 -13.10 10.81 -19.01
C ALA A 85 -13.03 9.29 -18.76
N VAL A 86 -11.99 8.62 -19.25
CA VAL A 86 -11.79 7.17 -19.07
C VAL A 86 -11.53 6.84 -17.60
N LEU A 87 -10.66 7.58 -16.92
CA LEU A 87 -10.33 7.30 -15.51
C LEU A 87 -11.52 7.59 -14.58
N ASN A 88 -12.32 8.63 -14.83
CA ASN A 88 -13.55 8.86 -14.08
C ASN A 88 -14.55 7.71 -14.28
N LYS A 89 -14.73 7.25 -15.53
CA LYS A 89 -15.59 6.09 -15.81
C LYS A 89 -15.08 4.83 -15.13
N LEU A 90 -13.76 4.61 -15.06
CA LEU A 90 -13.19 3.49 -14.30
C LEU A 90 -13.54 3.60 -12.81
N ALA A 91 -13.40 4.77 -12.20
CA ALA A 91 -13.79 4.98 -10.81
C ALA A 91 -15.28 4.74 -10.57
N ASP A 92 -16.17 5.18 -11.50
CA ASP A 92 -17.61 4.91 -11.44
C ASP A 92 -17.91 3.41 -11.50
N LEU A 93 -17.23 2.67 -12.38
CA LEU A 93 -17.36 1.21 -12.48
C LEU A 93 -16.86 0.50 -11.21
N MET A 94 -15.76 0.96 -10.62
CA MET A 94 -15.27 0.41 -9.34
C MET A 94 -16.29 0.59 -8.23
N GLU A 95 -16.94 1.77 -8.15
CA GLU A 95 -18.00 2.05 -7.17
C GLU A 95 -19.25 1.21 -7.46
N ALA A 96 -19.64 1.04 -8.73
CA ALA A 96 -20.78 0.19 -9.12
C ALA A 96 -20.54 -1.29 -8.78
N HIS A 97 -19.30 -1.76 -8.81
CA HIS A 97 -18.89 -3.14 -8.48
C HIS A 97 -18.28 -3.26 -7.07
N ALA A 98 -18.58 -2.31 -6.16
CA ALA A 98 -17.91 -2.24 -4.86
C ALA A 98 -18.07 -3.53 -4.03
N GLU A 99 -19.27 -4.15 -4.03
CA GLU A 99 -19.50 -5.40 -3.29
C GLU A 99 -18.71 -6.59 -3.86
N GLU A 100 -18.64 -6.71 -5.20
CA GLU A 100 -17.84 -7.74 -5.87
C GLU A 100 -16.36 -7.59 -5.53
N LEU A 101 -15.82 -6.39 -5.69
CA LEU A 101 -14.41 -6.07 -5.41
C LEU A 101 -14.06 -6.27 -3.94
N ALA A 102 -14.91 -5.82 -3.02
CA ALA A 102 -14.70 -5.99 -1.59
C ALA A 102 -14.73 -7.47 -1.17
N LEU A 103 -15.61 -8.25 -1.77
CA LEU A 103 -15.70 -9.69 -1.50
C LEU A 103 -14.44 -10.41 -2.01
N LEU A 104 -13.96 -10.11 -3.22
CA LEU A 104 -12.70 -10.64 -3.75
C LEU A 104 -11.52 -10.32 -2.83
N GLU A 105 -11.41 -9.07 -2.32
CA GLU A 105 -10.35 -8.71 -1.38
C GLU A 105 -10.46 -9.42 -0.05
N THR A 106 -11.66 -9.51 0.51
CA THR A 106 -11.89 -10.19 1.79
C THR A 106 -11.55 -11.67 1.71
N LEU A 107 -11.94 -12.34 0.63
CA LEU A 107 -11.63 -13.76 0.42
C LEU A 107 -10.12 -14.00 0.23
N ASP A 108 -9.44 -13.15 -0.52
CA ASP A 108 -8.01 -13.29 -0.78
C ASP A 108 -7.13 -12.96 0.43
N THR A 109 -7.57 -12.03 1.30
CA THR A 109 -6.70 -11.44 2.33
C THR A 109 -7.09 -11.78 3.76
N GLY A 110 -8.29 -12.28 4.00
CA GLY A 110 -8.83 -12.45 5.35
C GLY A 110 -9.22 -11.15 6.05
N LYS A 111 -9.20 -10.01 5.36
CA LYS A 111 -9.62 -8.71 5.89
C LYS A 111 -11.14 -8.69 6.12
N PRO A 112 -11.65 -8.06 7.21
CA PRO A 112 -13.08 -7.92 7.41
C PRO A 112 -13.78 -7.22 6.25
N ILE A 113 -14.88 -7.79 5.75
CA ILE A 113 -15.68 -7.26 4.63
C ILE A 113 -16.12 -5.81 4.87
N ARG A 114 -16.38 -5.44 6.12
CA ARG A 114 -16.71 -4.06 6.48
C ARG A 114 -15.59 -3.07 6.16
N HIS A 115 -14.33 -3.47 6.29
CA HIS A 115 -13.18 -2.62 5.98
C HIS A 115 -12.96 -2.53 4.47
N SER A 116 -13.03 -3.65 3.76
CA SER A 116 -12.96 -3.64 2.29
C SER A 116 -14.03 -2.74 1.67
N LEU A 117 -15.29 -2.84 2.13
CA LEU A 117 -16.41 -2.05 1.61
C LEU A 117 -16.37 -0.57 2.00
N ARG A 118 -15.99 -0.27 3.25
CA ARG A 118 -16.04 1.11 3.77
C ARG A 118 -14.81 1.92 3.40
N ASP A 119 -13.64 1.27 3.41
CA ASP A 119 -12.35 1.95 3.35
C ASP A 119 -11.62 1.68 2.03
N ASP A 120 -11.38 0.40 1.66
CA ASP A 120 -10.46 0.03 0.60
C ASP A 120 -11.02 0.33 -0.80
N ILE A 121 -12.21 -0.17 -1.10
CA ILE A 121 -12.79 0.03 -2.44
C ILE A 121 -13.12 1.49 -2.72
N PRO A 122 -13.78 2.22 -1.80
CA PRO A 122 -14.01 3.66 -2.00
C PRO A 122 -12.70 4.45 -2.05
N GLY A 123 -11.69 4.06 -1.26
CA GLY A 123 -10.36 4.65 -1.29
C GLY A 123 -9.64 4.45 -2.62
N ALA A 124 -9.74 3.25 -3.20
CA ALA A 124 -9.18 2.90 -4.49
C ALA A 124 -9.85 3.68 -5.64
N ALA A 125 -11.18 3.72 -5.68
CA ALA A 125 -11.93 4.49 -6.66
C ALA A 125 -11.63 5.98 -6.55
N ARG A 126 -11.56 6.52 -5.32
CA ARG A 126 -11.17 7.91 -5.05
C ARG A 126 -9.77 8.23 -5.56
N ALA A 127 -8.81 7.31 -5.43
CA ALA A 127 -7.45 7.51 -5.94
C ALA A 127 -7.44 7.68 -7.46
N ILE A 128 -8.15 6.82 -8.19
CA ILE A 128 -8.28 6.94 -9.65
C ILE A 128 -8.96 8.26 -10.03
N ARG A 129 -10.09 8.59 -9.39
CA ARG A 129 -10.85 9.83 -9.63
C ARG A 129 -10.01 11.08 -9.35
N TRP A 130 -9.26 11.08 -8.25
CA TRP A 130 -8.43 12.20 -7.85
C TRP A 130 -7.36 12.53 -8.92
N TYR A 131 -6.70 11.50 -9.48
CA TYR A 131 -5.72 11.72 -10.56
C TYR A 131 -6.39 12.07 -11.90
N ALA A 132 -7.58 11.57 -12.17
CA ALA A 132 -8.38 12.05 -13.30
C ALA A 132 -8.66 13.55 -13.21
N GLU A 133 -9.00 14.04 -12.01
CA GLU A 133 -9.23 15.45 -11.76
C GLU A 133 -7.94 16.31 -11.73
N ALA A 134 -6.80 15.71 -11.41
CA ALA A 134 -5.51 16.39 -11.33
C ALA A 134 -4.80 16.55 -12.69
N ILE A 135 -5.16 15.77 -13.68
CA ILE A 135 -4.43 15.60 -14.93
C ILE A 135 -4.20 16.91 -15.71
N ASP A 136 -5.16 17.82 -15.67
CA ASP A 136 -5.13 19.12 -16.35
C ASP A 136 -4.63 20.28 -15.45
N LYS A 137 -4.04 19.94 -14.28
CA LYS A 137 -3.54 20.91 -13.29
C LYS A 137 -2.01 20.86 -13.12
N VAL A 138 -1.34 20.00 -13.89
CA VAL A 138 0.11 19.87 -13.91
C VAL A 138 0.63 20.51 -15.20
N TYR A 139 1.23 21.68 -15.07
CA TYR A 139 1.68 22.49 -16.19
C TYR A 139 3.15 22.26 -16.51
N GLY A 140 3.53 22.58 -17.77
CA GLY A 140 4.90 22.89 -18.13
C GLY A 140 5.26 24.33 -17.75
N GLU A 141 6.49 24.73 -18.04
CA GLU A 141 7.03 26.03 -17.68
C GLU A 141 7.65 26.69 -18.93
N VAL A 142 7.68 28.01 -18.94
CA VAL A 142 8.45 28.82 -19.91
C VAL A 142 9.55 29.52 -19.13
N ALA A 143 10.80 29.16 -19.42
CA ALA A 143 11.96 29.74 -18.75
C ALA A 143 12.25 31.15 -19.28
N THR A 144 12.77 32.01 -18.41
CA THR A 144 13.22 33.37 -18.81
C THR A 144 14.53 33.27 -19.59
N THR A 145 14.46 33.70 -20.87
CA THR A 145 15.61 33.72 -21.79
C THR A 145 15.71 35.08 -22.51
N SER A 146 16.60 35.20 -23.51
CA SER A 146 16.67 36.38 -24.35
C SER A 146 15.42 36.51 -25.23
N SER A 147 15.16 37.72 -25.77
CA SER A 147 14.02 37.96 -26.68
C SER A 147 14.10 37.18 -28.00
N HIS A 148 15.25 36.63 -28.31
CA HIS A 148 15.52 35.87 -29.52
C HIS A 148 15.40 34.36 -29.36
N GLU A 149 14.96 33.92 -28.17
CA GLU A 149 14.89 32.51 -27.81
C GLU A 149 13.62 32.19 -27.02
N LEU A 150 13.08 31.01 -27.22
CA LEU A 150 12.01 30.44 -26.40
C LEU A 150 12.46 29.14 -25.81
N ALA A 151 12.52 29.05 -24.49
CA ALA A 151 12.80 27.82 -23.77
C ALA A 151 11.58 27.34 -23.00
N MET A 152 11.14 26.12 -23.29
CA MET A 152 10.01 25.46 -22.61
C MET A 152 10.49 24.26 -21.84
N ILE A 153 9.90 24.04 -20.68
CA ILE A 153 10.08 22.81 -19.88
C ILE A 153 8.73 22.07 -19.96
N VAL A 154 8.72 20.93 -20.64
CA VAL A 154 7.51 20.12 -20.80
C VAL A 154 7.61 18.84 -20.00
N ARG A 155 6.45 18.29 -19.60
CA ARG A 155 6.33 17.00 -18.90
C ARG A 155 5.82 15.96 -19.90
N GLU A 156 6.57 14.89 -20.07
CA GLU A 156 6.20 13.77 -20.92
C GLU A 156 6.02 12.50 -20.05
N PRO A 157 5.18 11.53 -20.45
CA PRO A 157 5.13 10.24 -19.75
C PRO A 157 6.48 9.53 -19.86
N VAL A 158 6.87 8.83 -18.78
CA VAL A 158 8.13 8.08 -18.70
C VAL A 158 8.19 6.95 -19.74
N GLY A 159 7.09 6.24 -19.96
CA GLY A 159 7.04 5.10 -20.88
C GLY A 159 6.22 3.93 -20.38
N VAL A 160 6.82 2.77 -20.25
CA VAL A 160 6.21 1.56 -19.70
C VAL A 160 6.64 1.37 -18.25
N ILE A 161 5.66 1.36 -17.36
CA ILE A 161 5.86 1.25 -15.92
C ILE A 161 5.59 -0.18 -15.44
N ALA A 162 6.53 -0.76 -14.70
CA ALA A 162 6.28 -1.94 -13.90
C ALA A 162 5.68 -1.53 -12.56
N ALA A 163 4.41 -1.84 -12.31
CA ALA A 163 3.76 -1.65 -11.03
C ALA A 163 3.73 -2.99 -10.26
N ILE A 164 4.39 -3.06 -9.10
CA ILE A 164 4.46 -4.27 -8.28
C ILE A 164 3.88 -3.93 -6.92
N VAL A 165 2.82 -4.63 -6.52
CA VAL A 165 2.02 -4.29 -5.34
C VAL A 165 1.93 -5.46 -4.35
N PRO A 166 1.80 -5.18 -3.04
CA PRO A 166 1.70 -6.17 -1.98
C PRO A 166 0.26 -6.68 -1.81
N TRP A 167 0.08 -7.54 -0.82
CA TRP A 167 -1.16 -8.24 -0.54
C TRP A 167 -2.05 -7.60 0.54
N ASN A 168 -1.58 -6.63 1.31
CA ASN A 168 -2.30 -6.11 2.48
C ASN A 168 -3.42 -5.11 2.14
N PHE A 169 -3.29 -4.37 1.03
CA PHE A 169 -4.30 -3.48 0.45
C PHE A 169 -4.27 -3.60 -1.08
N PRO A 170 -4.71 -4.75 -1.63
CA PRO A 170 -4.46 -5.10 -3.02
C PRO A 170 -4.92 -4.03 -4.01
N LEU A 171 -6.20 -3.67 -3.99
CA LEU A 171 -6.78 -2.73 -4.94
C LEU A 171 -6.37 -1.29 -4.65
N LEU A 172 -6.35 -0.90 -3.37
CA LEU A 172 -5.99 0.46 -2.96
C LEU A 172 -4.57 0.83 -3.40
N LEU A 173 -3.58 -0.03 -3.09
CA LEU A 173 -2.19 0.22 -3.48
C LEU A 173 -1.95 0.06 -4.98
N THR A 174 -2.72 -0.80 -5.65
CA THR A 174 -2.78 -0.84 -7.11
C THR A 174 -3.20 0.53 -7.67
N CYS A 175 -4.29 1.10 -7.17
CA CYS A 175 -4.80 2.39 -7.64
C CYS A 175 -3.87 3.57 -7.30
N TRP A 176 -3.10 3.50 -6.23
CA TRP A 176 -2.06 4.51 -5.93
C TRP A 176 -0.93 4.51 -6.97
N LYS A 177 -0.68 3.37 -7.64
CA LYS A 177 0.30 3.29 -8.75
C LYS A 177 -0.37 3.60 -10.09
N LEU A 178 -1.52 2.98 -10.37
CA LEU A 178 -2.21 3.14 -11.65
C LEU A 178 -2.74 4.55 -11.87
N GLY A 179 -3.33 5.17 -10.85
CA GLY A 179 -3.92 6.51 -10.96
C GLY A 179 -2.95 7.52 -11.58
N PRO A 180 -1.80 7.81 -10.95
CA PRO A 180 -0.85 8.78 -11.48
C PRO A 180 -0.15 8.31 -12.76
N ALA A 181 0.15 6.99 -12.89
CA ALA A 181 0.81 6.45 -14.08
C ALA A 181 -0.07 6.63 -15.33
N LEU A 182 -1.33 6.21 -15.26
CA LEU A 182 -2.29 6.32 -16.36
C LEU A 182 -2.66 7.79 -16.64
N ALA A 183 -2.83 8.60 -15.59
CA ALA A 183 -3.09 10.04 -15.75
C ALA A 183 -1.97 10.74 -16.51
N ALA A 184 -0.71 10.40 -16.23
CA ALA A 184 0.44 10.95 -16.94
C ALA A 184 0.57 10.45 -18.39
N GLY A 185 -0.13 9.37 -18.78
CA GLY A 185 -0.11 8.83 -20.15
C GLY A 185 0.81 7.63 -20.36
N ASN A 186 1.28 7.01 -19.28
CA ASN A 186 2.11 5.80 -19.35
C ASN A 186 1.28 4.56 -19.67
N SER A 187 1.94 3.51 -20.19
CA SER A 187 1.45 2.14 -20.18
C SER A 187 1.97 1.42 -18.93
N VAL A 188 1.19 0.46 -18.40
CA VAL A 188 1.50 -0.21 -17.15
C VAL A 188 1.42 -1.73 -17.29
N ILE A 189 2.44 -2.42 -16.76
CA ILE A 189 2.40 -3.84 -16.48
C ILE A 189 2.30 -4.00 -14.96
N LEU A 190 1.13 -4.44 -14.49
CA LEU A 190 0.85 -4.66 -13.09
C LEU A 190 1.14 -6.09 -12.69
N LYS A 191 1.98 -6.28 -11.68
CA LYS A 191 2.14 -7.56 -11.00
C LYS A 191 1.58 -7.48 -9.58
N PRO A 192 0.38 -8.00 -9.33
CA PRO A 192 -0.14 -8.14 -7.97
C PRO A 192 0.64 -9.19 -7.18
N SER A 193 0.48 -9.20 -5.86
CA SER A 193 0.96 -10.31 -5.04
C SER A 193 0.28 -11.61 -5.46
N GLU A 194 1.03 -12.70 -5.45
CA GLU A 194 0.48 -14.05 -5.63
C GLU A 194 -0.52 -14.45 -4.54
N LYS A 195 -0.47 -13.79 -3.38
CA LYS A 195 -1.37 -14.04 -2.24
C LYS A 195 -2.72 -13.34 -2.35
N SER A 196 -2.84 -12.32 -3.22
CA SER A 196 -4.08 -11.53 -3.34
C SER A 196 -4.24 -10.92 -4.75
N PRO A 197 -4.35 -11.76 -5.80
CA PRO A 197 -4.41 -11.26 -7.17
C PRO A 197 -5.81 -10.90 -7.65
N LEU A 198 -6.88 -11.35 -6.99
CA LEU A 198 -8.23 -11.43 -7.56
C LEU A 198 -8.80 -10.05 -7.91
N SER A 199 -8.74 -9.08 -7.01
CA SER A 199 -9.26 -7.73 -7.26
C SER A 199 -8.50 -7.00 -8.37
N ALA A 200 -7.18 -7.23 -8.50
CA ALA A 200 -6.36 -6.66 -9.56
C ALA A 200 -6.71 -7.24 -10.95
N ILE A 201 -6.96 -8.55 -11.03
CA ILE A 201 -7.42 -9.21 -12.27
C ILE A 201 -8.79 -8.62 -12.69
N ARG A 202 -9.72 -8.48 -11.74
CA ARG A 202 -11.05 -7.92 -12.02
C ARG A 202 -10.99 -6.46 -12.46
N LEU A 203 -10.12 -5.65 -11.83
CA LEU A 203 -9.91 -4.25 -12.19
C LEU A 203 -9.51 -4.09 -13.66
N ALA A 204 -8.70 -5.00 -14.22
CA ALA A 204 -8.27 -4.92 -15.61
C ALA A 204 -9.46 -4.98 -16.59
N GLY A 205 -10.43 -5.86 -16.33
CA GLY A 205 -11.68 -5.91 -17.11
C GLY A 205 -12.51 -4.64 -17.01
N LEU A 206 -12.59 -4.05 -15.78
CA LEU A 206 -13.28 -2.77 -15.59
C LEU A 206 -12.57 -1.63 -16.33
N ALA A 207 -11.24 -1.64 -16.37
CA ALA A 207 -10.47 -0.65 -17.12
C ALA A 207 -10.74 -0.71 -18.62
N LYS A 208 -10.85 -1.92 -19.20
CA LYS A 208 -11.27 -2.12 -20.59
C LYS A 208 -12.70 -1.59 -20.81
N GLU A 209 -13.64 -1.93 -19.94
CA GLU A 209 -15.01 -1.44 -20.00
C GLU A 209 -15.11 0.09 -19.90
N ALA A 210 -14.23 0.70 -19.13
CA ALA A 210 -14.11 2.17 -19.04
C ALA A 210 -13.63 2.81 -20.35
N GLY A 211 -13.02 2.03 -21.25
CA GLY A 211 -12.51 2.50 -22.54
C GLY A 211 -11.00 2.77 -22.53
N LEU A 212 -10.25 2.19 -21.58
CA LEU A 212 -8.80 2.22 -21.62
C LEU A 212 -8.32 1.41 -22.84
N PRO A 213 -7.46 1.97 -23.72
CA PRO A 213 -7.02 1.25 -24.92
C PRO A 213 -6.28 -0.04 -24.59
N ASP A 214 -6.47 -1.05 -25.45
CA ASP A 214 -5.82 -2.35 -25.29
C ASP A 214 -4.28 -2.19 -25.23
N GLY A 215 -3.64 -2.91 -24.31
CA GLY A 215 -2.20 -2.81 -24.06
C GLY A 215 -1.77 -1.73 -23.05
N VAL A 216 -2.57 -0.70 -22.79
CA VAL A 216 -2.22 0.36 -21.80
C VAL A 216 -2.11 -0.20 -20.38
N LEU A 217 -2.99 -1.12 -20.00
CA LEU A 217 -2.90 -1.88 -18.76
C LEU A 217 -2.79 -3.36 -19.07
N ASN A 218 -1.75 -4.00 -18.52
CA ASN A 218 -1.58 -5.44 -18.56
C ASN A 218 -1.42 -5.95 -17.12
N VAL A 219 -2.04 -7.09 -16.79
CA VAL A 219 -1.93 -7.72 -15.47
C VAL A 219 -1.34 -9.10 -15.62
N VAL A 220 -0.15 -9.29 -15.06
CA VAL A 220 0.56 -10.56 -15.08
C VAL A 220 0.71 -11.07 -13.66
N THR A 221 -0.06 -12.09 -13.32
CA THR A 221 0.02 -12.82 -12.05
C THR A 221 1.18 -13.83 -12.10
N GLY A 222 1.72 -14.19 -10.95
CA GLY A 222 2.84 -15.12 -10.83
C GLY A 222 3.74 -14.79 -9.64
N PHE A 223 4.74 -15.63 -9.43
CA PHE A 223 5.64 -15.49 -8.27
C PHE A 223 6.66 -14.36 -8.44
N GLY A 224 7.09 -13.79 -7.30
CA GLY A 224 8.06 -12.71 -7.28
C GLY A 224 9.40 -13.08 -7.92
N HIS A 225 9.87 -14.31 -7.72
CA HIS A 225 11.14 -14.83 -8.25
C HIS A 225 11.07 -15.27 -9.72
N GLU A 226 9.89 -15.29 -10.34
CA GLU A 226 9.64 -15.59 -11.75
C GLU A 226 9.19 -14.34 -12.51
N ALA A 227 7.88 -14.09 -12.57
CA ALA A 227 7.30 -12.93 -13.25
C ALA A 227 7.85 -11.60 -12.70
N GLY A 228 8.00 -11.49 -11.36
CA GLY A 228 8.55 -10.28 -10.73
C GLY A 228 9.98 -10.00 -11.14
N GLN A 229 10.85 -11.02 -11.15
CA GLN A 229 12.25 -10.88 -11.54
C GLN A 229 12.38 -10.63 -13.04
N ALA A 230 11.60 -11.33 -13.88
CA ALA A 230 11.57 -11.07 -15.32
C ALA A 230 11.19 -9.62 -15.60
N LEU A 231 10.15 -9.10 -14.91
CA LEU A 231 9.72 -7.73 -15.05
C LEU A 231 10.76 -6.71 -14.57
N SER A 232 11.41 -6.95 -13.42
CA SER A 232 12.41 -6.03 -12.88
C SER A 232 13.68 -5.93 -13.72
N ARG A 233 14.06 -7.01 -14.40
CA ARG A 233 15.25 -7.07 -15.26
C ARG A 233 14.99 -6.75 -16.72
N HIS A 234 13.73 -6.60 -17.12
CA HIS A 234 13.40 -6.35 -18.53
C HIS A 234 13.95 -5.02 -19.01
N ASN A 235 14.74 -5.02 -20.10
CA ASN A 235 15.44 -3.83 -20.59
C ASN A 235 14.53 -2.74 -21.15
N ASP A 236 13.31 -3.08 -21.56
CA ASP A 236 12.34 -2.12 -22.12
C ASP A 236 11.36 -1.54 -21.05
N ILE A 237 11.52 -1.90 -19.78
CA ILE A 237 10.83 -1.22 -18.67
C ILE A 237 11.56 0.08 -18.37
N ASP A 238 10.82 1.19 -18.34
CA ASP A 238 11.37 2.54 -18.12
C ASP A 238 11.46 2.89 -16.63
N ALA A 239 10.51 2.44 -15.81
CA ALA A 239 10.56 2.62 -14.36
C ALA A 239 9.78 1.54 -13.61
N ILE A 240 10.15 1.34 -12.34
CA ILE A 240 9.46 0.45 -11.41
C ILE A 240 8.82 1.28 -10.30
N ALA A 241 7.53 1.10 -10.07
CA ALA A 241 6.79 1.59 -8.92
C ALA A 241 6.42 0.39 -8.02
N PHE A 242 7.07 0.30 -6.87
CA PHE A 242 6.98 -0.83 -5.96
C PHE A 242 6.41 -0.44 -4.61
N THR A 243 5.56 -1.29 -4.07
CA THR A 243 5.24 -1.33 -2.64
C THR A 243 5.39 -2.76 -2.13
N GLY A 244 6.10 -2.94 -1.01
CA GLY A 244 6.32 -4.25 -0.40
C GLY A 244 7.46 -4.27 0.60
N SER A 245 8.11 -5.43 0.80
CA SER A 245 9.17 -5.56 1.80
C SER A 245 10.46 -4.83 1.39
N THR A 246 11.18 -4.29 2.38
CA THR A 246 12.50 -3.68 2.19
C THR A 246 13.49 -4.63 1.51
N ARG A 247 13.42 -5.93 1.82
CA ARG A 247 14.25 -6.97 1.18
C ARG A 247 14.02 -7.02 -0.33
N THR A 248 12.75 -7.05 -0.76
CA THR A 248 12.39 -7.05 -2.18
C THR A 248 12.80 -5.73 -2.85
N GLY A 249 12.57 -4.59 -2.19
CA GLY A 249 12.98 -3.28 -2.71
C GLY A 249 14.49 -3.21 -2.99
N LYS A 250 15.32 -3.74 -2.08
CA LYS A 250 16.78 -3.85 -2.32
C LYS A 250 17.12 -4.74 -3.51
N GLN A 251 16.36 -5.83 -3.74
CA GLN A 251 16.56 -6.68 -4.90
C GLN A 251 16.20 -5.95 -6.20
N LEU A 252 15.10 -5.21 -6.23
CA LEU A 252 14.71 -4.42 -7.41
C LEU A 252 15.74 -3.36 -7.80
N LEU A 253 16.38 -2.72 -6.80
CA LEU A 253 17.49 -1.78 -7.05
C LEU A 253 18.70 -2.48 -7.69
N LYS A 254 19.02 -3.72 -7.25
CA LYS A 254 20.10 -4.52 -7.88
C LYS A 254 19.72 -4.89 -9.30
N ASP A 255 18.50 -5.40 -9.52
CA ASP A 255 18.02 -5.80 -10.85
C ASP A 255 18.02 -4.62 -11.83
N ALA A 256 17.67 -3.43 -11.39
CA ALA A 256 17.74 -2.22 -12.19
C ALA A 256 19.19 -1.84 -12.56
N GLY A 257 20.12 -1.93 -11.59
CA GLY A 257 21.55 -1.70 -11.82
C GLY A 257 22.18 -2.71 -12.77
N ASP A 258 21.75 -3.97 -12.67
CA ASP A 258 22.24 -5.09 -13.49
C ASP A 258 21.60 -5.11 -14.91
N SER A 259 20.64 -4.22 -15.20
CA SER A 259 19.94 -4.16 -16.49
C SER A 259 20.13 -2.80 -17.19
N ASN A 260 19.08 -1.98 -17.27
CA ASN A 260 19.06 -0.74 -18.05
C ASN A 260 19.12 0.55 -17.20
N MET A 261 19.44 0.46 -15.90
CA MET A 261 19.48 1.58 -14.95
C MET A 261 18.11 2.29 -14.79
N LYS A 262 17.00 1.56 -15.00
CA LYS A 262 15.65 2.11 -14.81
C LYS A 262 15.45 2.66 -13.40
N ARG A 263 14.61 3.68 -13.26
CA ARG A 263 14.27 4.24 -11.96
C ARG A 263 13.45 3.23 -11.15
N VAL A 264 13.74 3.15 -9.85
CA VAL A 264 13.02 2.30 -8.91
C VAL A 264 12.49 3.14 -7.76
N TRP A 265 11.17 3.31 -7.73
CA TRP A 265 10.47 4.02 -6.69
C TRP A 265 9.91 3.03 -5.68
N LEU A 266 10.40 3.12 -4.45
CA LEU A 266 10.13 2.17 -3.39
C LEU A 266 9.24 2.80 -2.31
N GLU A 267 8.18 2.10 -1.96
CA GLU A 267 7.43 2.23 -0.72
C GLU A 267 7.57 0.92 0.05
N ALA A 268 8.23 0.97 1.21
CA ALA A 268 8.56 -0.22 1.98
C ALA A 268 8.04 -0.13 3.41
N GLY A 269 8.33 -1.14 4.21
CA GLY A 269 7.84 -1.30 5.57
C GLY A 269 8.26 -0.21 6.55
N GLY A 270 7.73 -0.30 7.76
CA GLY A 270 7.96 0.66 8.83
C GLY A 270 8.06 0.02 10.21
N LYS A 271 8.54 0.80 11.16
CA LYS A 271 8.48 0.54 12.61
C LYS A 271 8.08 1.84 13.31
N SER A 272 6.89 2.32 12.98
CA SER A 272 6.41 3.66 13.31
C SER A 272 6.26 3.87 14.81
N ALA A 273 6.66 5.05 15.28
CA ALA A 273 6.57 5.44 16.68
C ALA A 273 5.31 6.29 16.91
N ASN A 274 4.53 5.92 17.94
CA ASN A 274 3.42 6.70 18.46
C ASN A 274 3.83 7.23 19.86
N ILE A 275 3.96 8.54 20.02
CA ILE A 275 4.56 9.18 21.20
C ILE A 275 3.47 9.91 21.97
N VAL A 276 3.25 9.55 23.23
CA VAL A 276 2.23 10.16 24.07
C VAL A 276 2.89 10.86 25.28
N PHE A 277 2.77 12.18 25.35
CA PHE A 277 3.24 13.00 26.47
C PHE A 277 2.17 13.14 27.55
N ALA A 278 2.60 13.46 28.77
CA ALA A 278 1.72 13.64 29.92
C ALA A 278 0.68 14.76 29.74
N ASP A 279 0.97 15.74 28.90
CA ASP A 279 0.05 16.81 28.54
C ASP A 279 -0.82 16.49 27.31
N CYS A 280 -0.99 15.20 26.97
CA CYS A 280 -1.91 14.75 25.94
C CYS A 280 -3.31 15.36 26.15
N PRO A 281 -3.95 15.97 25.13
CA PRO A 281 -5.23 16.64 25.29
C PRO A 281 -6.37 15.69 25.72
N ASP A 282 -6.31 14.42 25.26
CA ASP A 282 -7.32 13.39 25.56
C ASP A 282 -6.66 11.99 25.50
N LEU A 283 -6.40 11.41 26.68
CA LEU A 283 -5.79 10.09 26.81
C LEU A 283 -6.69 8.97 26.28
N GLN A 284 -8.00 9.10 26.41
CA GLN A 284 -8.97 8.11 25.93
C GLN A 284 -8.95 8.07 24.38
N GLN A 285 -8.98 9.23 23.75
CA GLN A 285 -8.86 9.34 22.29
C GLN A 285 -7.52 8.81 21.80
N ALA A 286 -6.40 9.16 22.46
CA ALA A 286 -5.07 8.69 22.12
C ALA A 286 -4.96 7.17 22.25
N ALA A 287 -5.54 6.56 23.29
CA ALA A 287 -5.57 5.11 23.45
C ALA A 287 -6.41 4.41 22.37
N SER A 288 -7.57 4.98 22.02
CA SER A 288 -8.42 4.49 20.94
C SER A 288 -7.69 4.54 19.59
N ALA A 289 -7.07 5.68 19.27
CA ALA A 289 -6.29 5.87 18.04
C ALA A 289 -5.04 4.97 18.00
N THR A 290 -4.40 4.73 19.15
CA THR A 290 -3.29 3.78 19.27
C THR A 290 -3.74 2.36 18.94
N ALA A 291 -4.87 1.91 19.53
CA ALA A 291 -5.41 0.58 19.25
C ALA A 291 -5.79 0.43 17.77
N ALA A 292 -6.47 1.42 17.19
CA ALA A 292 -6.79 1.43 15.76
C ALA A 292 -5.53 1.43 14.89
N GLY A 293 -4.53 2.22 15.24
CA GLY A 293 -3.27 2.36 14.50
C GLY A 293 -2.41 1.09 14.44
N ILE A 294 -2.62 0.14 15.38
CA ILE A 294 -1.90 -1.14 15.38
C ILE A 294 -2.79 -2.33 15.02
N PHE A 295 -4.07 -2.36 15.41
CA PHE A 295 -4.90 -3.56 15.25
C PHE A 295 -5.75 -3.56 13.97
N TYR A 296 -5.97 -2.38 13.33
CA TYR A 296 -6.60 -2.30 12.02
C TYR A 296 -5.85 -3.18 11.00
N ASN A 297 -6.59 -3.87 10.15
CA ASN A 297 -6.07 -4.86 9.20
C ASN A 297 -5.10 -5.88 9.84
N GLN A 298 -5.37 -6.29 11.09
CA GLN A 298 -4.58 -7.25 11.86
C GLN A 298 -3.11 -6.82 12.01
N GLY A 299 -2.83 -5.51 12.04
CA GLY A 299 -1.47 -4.97 12.08
C GLY A 299 -0.68 -5.11 10.78
N GLN A 300 -1.30 -5.60 9.70
CA GLN A 300 -0.70 -5.76 8.38
C GLN A 300 -0.70 -4.44 7.60
N VAL A 301 -0.17 -3.39 8.22
CA VAL A 301 -0.15 -2.01 7.72
C VAL A 301 1.27 -1.46 7.81
N CYS A 302 1.82 -1.00 6.69
CA CYS A 302 3.21 -0.49 6.62
C CYS A 302 3.48 0.67 7.60
N ILE A 303 2.47 1.52 7.84
CA ILE A 303 2.56 2.66 8.76
C ILE A 303 2.02 2.33 10.17
N ALA A 304 1.71 1.06 10.49
CA ALA A 304 1.19 0.69 11.79
C ALA A 304 2.06 1.22 12.95
N GLY A 305 1.41 1.76 13.98
CA GLY A 305 2.05 2.32 15.18
C GLY A 305 2.58 1.24 16.12
N THR A 306 3.54 0.45 15.63
CA THR A 306 4.05 -0.76 16.30
C THR A 306 4.90 -0.48 17.52
N ARG A 307 5.39 0.76 17.68
CA ARG A 307 6.13 1.22 18.87
C ARG A 307 5.34 2.34 19.55
N LEU A 308 4.86 2.10 20.75
CA LEU A 308 4.25 3.10 21.60
C LEU A 308 5.28 3.64 22.60
N LEU A 309 5.56 4.92 22.54
CA LEU A 309 6.43 5.61 23.48
C LEU A 309 5.56 6.42 24.46
N LEU A 310 5.62 6.07 25.74
CA LEU A 310 4.80 6.69 26.80
C LEU A 310 5.66 7.48 27.77
N GLU A 311 5.26 8.72 28.08
CA GLU A 311 5.86 9.45 29.21
C GLU A 311 5.55 8.70 30.51
N GLU A 312 6.59 8.48 31.32
CA GLU A 312 6.56 7.63 32.52
C GLU A 312 5.39 7.94 33.46
N SER A 313 5.09 9.24 33.64
CA SER A 313 4.08 9.71 34.60
C SER A 313 2.65 9.31 34.27
N ILE A 314 2.35 8.97 33.00
CA ILE A 314 1.01 8.57 32.55
C ILE A 314 0.95 7.11 32.09
N ALA A 315 2.08 6.40 32.13
CA ALA A 315 2.19 5.10 31.45
C ALA A 315 1.17 4.07 31.96
N ASP A 316 1.00 3.93 33.27
CA ASP A 316 0.10 2.94 33.85
C ASP A 316 -1.38 3.26 33.56
N GLU A 317 -1.76 4.54 33.64
CA GLU A 317 -3.11 4.99 33.29
C GLU A 317 -3.39 4.73 31.79
N PHE A 318 -2.45 5.12 30.91
CA PHE A 318 -2.62 4.92 29.47
C PHE A 318 -2.68 3.45 29.09
N LEU A 319 -1.86 2.59 29.70
CA LEU A 319 -1.88 1.14 29.45
C LEU A 319 -3.22 0.50 29.87
N ALA A 320 -3.83 0.97 30.96
CA ALA A 320 -5.17 0.52 31.37
C ALA A 320 -6.23 0.90 30.32
N LEU A 321 -6.21 2.15 29.83
CA LEU A 321 -7.09 2.61 28.75
C LEU A 321 -6.86 1.83 27.47
N LEU A 322 -5.62 1.64 27.07
CA LEU A 322 -5.26 0.89 25.86
C LEU A 322 -5.74 -0.56 25.92
N LYS A 323 -5.56 -1.23 27.06
CA LYS A 323 -6.09 -2.58 27.27
C LYS A 323 -7.60 -2.67 27.13
N GLN A 324 -8.32 -1.65 27.61
CA GLN A 324 -9.77 -1.55 27.40
C GLN A 324 -10.12 -1.35 25.92
N GLN A 325 -9.39 -0.47 25.19
CA GLN A 325 -9.62 -0.24 23.77
C GLN A 325 -9.29 -1.49 22.91
N ALA A 326 -8.29 -2.26 23.29
CA ALA A 326 -7.92 -3.50 22.60
C ALA A 326 -9.07 -4.54 22.63
N GLN A 327 -9.98 -4.50 23.59
CA GLN A 327 -11.15 -5.38 23.66
C GLN A 327 -12.13 -5.18 22.49
N ASN A 328 -12.09 -4.02 21.83
CA ASN A 328 -12.92 -3.72 20.65
C ASN A 328 -12.36 -4.38 19.36
N TRP A 329 -11.18 -4.94 19.42
CA TRP A 329 -10.47 -5.58 18.31
C TRP A 329 -10.43 -7.09 18.52
N GLN A 330 -11.48 -7.78 18.04
CA GLN A 330 -11.62 -9.22 18.23
C GLN A 330 -11.54 -9.95 16.90
N PRO A 331 -10.67 -10.96 16.78
CA PRO A 331 -10.65 -11.85 15.63
C PRO A 331 -12.00 -12.57 15.44
N GLY A 332 -12.43 -12.63 14.19
CA GLY A 332 -13.68 -13.28 13.81
C GLY A 332 -13.72 -13.61 12.33
N HIS A 333 -14.84 -14.19 11.87
CA HIS A 333 -15.00 -14.54 10.47
C HIS A 333 -15.03 -13.27 9.60
N PRO A 334 -14.15 -13.11 8.58
CA PRO A 334 -14.03 -11.87 7.82
C PRO A 334 -15.31 -11.45 7.09
N LEU A 335 -16.16 -12.41 6.68
CA LEU A 335 -17.44 -12.12 6.03
C LEU A 335 -18.53 -11.67 7.01
N ASP A 336 -18.30 -11.77 8.33
CA ASP A 336 -19.24 -11.21 9.32
C ASP A 336 -18.97 -9.71 9.46
N PRO A 337 -19.94 -8.84 9.12
CA PRO A 337 -19.76 -7.39 9.23
C PRO A 337 -19.58 -6.88 10.66
N ALA A 338 -19.87 -7.70 11.69
CA ALA A 338 -19.56 -7.36 13.08
C ALA A 338 -18.07 -7.54 13.41
N THR A 339 -17.34 -8.33 12.63
CA THR A 339 -15.92 -8.62 12.83
C THR A 339 -15.08 -7.34 12.69
N THR A 340 -14.20 -7.09 13.67
CA THR A 340 -13.27 -5.95 13.68
C THR A 340 -11.85 -6.34 13.28
N MET A 341 -11.47 -7.59 13.49
CA MET A 341 -10.22 -8.17 13.01
C MET A 341 -10.51 -9.49 12.28
N GLY A 342 -9.91 -9.68 11.12
CA GLY A 342 -9.98 -10.94 10.39
C GLY A 342 -8.81 -11.85 10.71
N THR A 343 -8.30 -12.56 9.70
CA THR A 343 -7.11 -13.39 9.78
C THR A 343 -5.88 -12.67 9.18
N LEU A 344 -4.70 -13.11 9.54
CA LEU A 344 -3.48 -12.80 8.77
C LEU A 344 -3.60 -13.43 7.38
N ILE A 345 -2.75 -12.98 6.46
CA ILE A 345 -2.81 -13.38 5.04
C ILE A 345 -2.69 -14.90 4.82
N ASP A 346 -1.92 -15.60 5.64
CA ASP A 346 -1.77 -17.06 5.62
C ASP A 346 -1.14 -17.59 6.92
N CYS A 347 -1.13 -18.91 7.06
CA CYS A 347 -0.53 -19.59 8.21
C CYS A 347 0.97 -19.37 8.32
N ALA A 348 1.70 -19.30 7.22
CA ALA A 348 3.15 -19.07 7.24
C ALA A 348 3.50 -17.69 7.81
N HIS A 349 2.69 -16.68 7.50
CA HIS A 349 2.84 -15.35 8.10
C HIS A 349 2.43 -15.36 9.58
N ALA A 350 1.37 -16.06 9.93
CA ALA A 350 0.97 -16.25 11.34
C ALA A 350 2.09 -16.89 12.15
N ASP A 351 2.74 -17.94 11.63
CA ASP A 351 3.89 -18.60 12.27
C ASP A 351 5.08 -17.63 12.47
N SER A 352 5.32 -16.76 11.50
CA SER A 352 6.32 -15.69 11.62
C SER A 352 5.98 -14.73 12.77
N VAL A 353 4.72 -14.27 12.86
CA VAL A 353 4.27 -13.40 13.96
C VAL A 353 4.36 -14.12 15.30
N TYR A 354 3.95 -15.39 15.37
CA TYR A 354 4.12 -16.22 16.58
C TYR A 354 5.58 -16.35 16.99
N SER A 355 6.53 -16.41 16.07
CA SER A 355 7.95 -16.47 16.41
C SER A 355 8.43 -15.21 17.13
N PHE A 356 7.98 -14.03 16.67
CA PHE A 356 8.25 -12.76 17.36
C PHE A 356 7.60 -12.72 18.76
N ILE A 357 6.35 -13.19 18.90
CA ILE A 357 5.68 -13.23 20.22
C ILE A 357 6.46 -14.12 21.19
N ARG A 358 6.89 -15.32 20.78
CA ARG A 358 7.68 -16.23 21.60
C ARG A 358 9.04 -15.63 22.01
N GLU A 359 9.71 -14.96 21.09
CA GLU A 359 10.96 -14.24 21.41
C GLU A 359 10.69 -13.13 22.45
N GLY A 360 9.61 -12.38 22.26
CA GLY A 360 9.21 -11.29 23.13
C GLY A 360 9.00 -11.70 24.59
N GLU A 361 8.50 -12.92 24.85
CA GLU A 361 8.30 -13.44 26.21
C GLU A 361 9.61 -13.54 27.02
N SER A 362 10.74 -13.67 26.36
CA SER A 362 12.07 -13.68 27.01
C SER A 362 12.74 -12.31 27.07
N LYS A 363 12.17 -11.29 26.42
CA LYS A 363 12.78 -9.97 26.20
C LYS A 363 11.98 -8.82 26.80
N GLY A 364 10.77 -9.07 27.28
CA GLY A 364 9.88 -8.08 27.87
C GLY A 364 8.73 -8.73 28.63
N GLN A 365 7.82 -7.93 29.14
CA GLN A 365 6.63 -8.40 29.84
C GLN A 365 5.42 -8.41 28.88
N LEU A 366 4.75 -9.56 28.74
CA LEU A 366 3.51 -9.69 27.99
C LEU A 366 2.33 -9.11 28.81
N LEU A 367 1.78 -7.99 28.37
CA LEU A 367 0.64 -7.31 29.02
C LEU A 367 -0.70 -7.85 28.50
N LEU A 368 -0.79 -8.16 27.21
CA LEU A 368 -1.97 -8.71 26.55
C LEU A 368 -1.52 -9.79 25.56
N ASP A 369 -2.14 -10.96 25.64
CA ASP A 369 -1.86 -12.11 24.79
C ASP A 369 -3.01 -12.35 23.80
N GLY A 370 -2.77 -12.15 22.53
CA GLY A 370 -3.73 -12.34 21.45
C GLY A 370 -3.67 -13.72 20.77
N ARG A 371 -2.85 -14.64 21.28
CA ARG A 371 -2.80 -16.03 20.78
C ARG A 371 -4.11 -16.77 21.03
N ASN A 372 -4.35 -17.85 20.29
CA ASN A 372 -5.56 -18.69 20.39
C ASN A 372 -6.87 -17.99 20.01
N ALA A 373 -6.85 -17.25 18.93
CA ALA A 373 -8.02 -16.50 18.41
C ALA A 373 -9.10 -17.39 17.74
N GLY A 374 -8.95 -18.71 17.77
CA GLY A 374 -10.00 -19.65 17.31
C GLY A 374 -10.07 -19.90 15.80
N LEU A 375 -9.27 -19.21 14.98
CA LEU A 375 -9.15 -19.42 13.54
C LEU A 375 -7.69 -19.69 13.17
N ALA A 376 -7.44 -20.44 12.09
CA ALA A 376 -6.13 -20.98 11.74
C ALA A 376 -5.00 -19.92 11.62
N ALA A 377 -5.27 -18.81 10.95
CA ALA A 377 -4.30 -17.74 10.74
C ALA A 377 -4.63 -16.47 11.57
N ALA A 378 -5.44 -16.56 12.64
CA ALA A 378 -5.84 -15.40 13.42
C ALA A 378 -4.96 -15.20 14.65
N ILE A 379 -4.55 -13.96 14.86
CA ILE A 379 -3.88 -13.48 16.06
C ILE A 379 -4.60 -12.21 16.50
N GLY A 380 -5.00 -12.15 17.77
CA GLY A 380 -5.62 -10.96 18.36
C GLY A 380 -4.59 -9.94 18.85
N PRO A 381 -5.06 -8.85 19.48
CA PRO A 381 -4.21 -7.81 20.05
C PRO A 381 -3.17 -8.39 21.02
N THR A 382 -1.90 -8.11 20.73
CA THR A 382 -0.77 -8.56 21.57
C THR A 382 0.06 -7.34 21.96
N ILE A 383 0.32 -7.16 23.27
CA ILE A 383 1.02 -5.98 23.80
C ILE A 383 2.15 -6.44 24.71
N PHE A 384 3.36 -5.99 24.40
CA PHE A 384 4.53 -6.15 25.23
C PHE A 384 4.94 -4.80 25.84
N VAL A 385 5.37 -4.82 27.11
CA VAL A 385 5.93 -3.68 27.84
C VAL A 385 7.35 -4.01 28.28
N ASP A 386 8.16 -2.97 28.50
CA ASP A 386 9.53 -3.06 29.01
C ASP A 386 10.42 -4.02 28.20
N VAL A 387 10.28 -3.98 26.87
CA VAL A 387 11.05 -4.81 25.93
C VAL A 387 12.46 -4.24 25.75
N ASP A 388 13.44 -5.13 25.70
CA ASP A 388 14.82 -4.76 25.33
C ASP A 388 14.81 -3.98 24.00
N PRO A 389 15.36 -2.74 23.96
CA PRO A 389 15.39 -1.94 22.73
C PRO A 389 16.16 -2.60 21.57
N ASN A 390 17.03 -3.58 21.85
CA ASN A 390 17.81 -4.30 20.86
C ASN A 390 17.16 -5.61 20.40
N ALA A 391 16.07 -6.03 21.02
CA ALA A 391 15.33 -7.21 20.59
C ALA A 391 14.76 -7.01 19.17
N SER A 392 14.62 -8.09 18.40
CA SER A 392 14.02 -8.04 17.06
C SER A 392 12.61 -7.47 17.11
N LEU A 393 11.85 -7.80 18.17
CA LEU A 393 10.51 -7.29 18.44
C LEU A 393 10.44 -5.74 18.46
N SER A 394 11.50 -5.07 18.93
CA SER A 394 11.60 -3.59 18.98
C SER A 394 12.11 -2.98 17.68
N ARG A 395 12.86 -3.74 16.85
CA ARG A 395 13.60 -3.22 15.71
C ARG A 395 13.07 -3.63 14.34
N GLU A 396 12.53 -4.85 14.24
CA GLU A 396 12.07 -5.39 12.95
C GLU A 396 10.58 -5.18 12.73
N GLU A 397 10.18 -5.12 11.48
CA GLU A 397 8.78 -5.05 11.07
C GLU A 397 8.15 -6.44 11.26
N ILE A 398 7.19 -6.56 12.19
CA ILE A 398 6.47 -7.81 12.48
C ILE A 398 5.34 -8.05 11.48
N PHE A 399 4.70 -6.96 11.04
CA PHE A 399 3.55 -6.95 10.14
C PHE A 399 2.35 -7.76 10.67
N GLY A 400 2.11 -7.64 11.98
CA GLY A 400 1.07 -8.33 12.73
C GLY A 400 0.58 -7.49 13.90
N PRO A 401 -0.44 -7.92 14.66
CA PRO A 401 -1.09 -7.13 15.70
C PRO A 401 -0.30 -7.13 17.02
N VAL A 402 0.98 -6.79 16.93
CA VAL A 402 1.93 -6.81 18.06
C VAL A 402 2.47 -5.42 18.32
N LEU A 403 2.18 -4.89 19.49
CA LEU A 403 2.60 -3.56 19.97
C LEU A 403 3.71 -3.71 21.00
N VAL A 404 4.76 -2.90 20.86
CA VAL A 404 5.84 -2.76 21.83
C VAL A 404 5.74 -1.41 22.52
N VAL A 405 5.74 -1.39 23.83
CA VAL A 405 5.66 -0.18 24.66
C VAL A 405 7.01 0.08 25.30
N THR A 406 7.48 1.34 25.20
CA THR A 406 8.69 1.83 25.84
C THR A 406 8.37 3.11 26.60
N ARG A 407 8.86 3.24 27.83
CA ARG A 407 8.68 4.44 28.65
C ARG A 407 9.80 5.45 28.38
N PHE A 408 9.49 6.74 28.54
CA PHE A 408 10.47 7.81 28.49
C PHE A 408 10.20 8.87 29.56
N THR A 409 11.23 9.67 29.89
CA THR A 409 11.17 10.69 30.93
C THR A 409 11.41 12.12 30.42
N SER A 410 11.79 12.28 29.15
CA SER A 410 12.06 13.60 28.56
C SER A 410 11.75 13.64 27.06
N GLU A 411 11.46 14.84 26.55
CA GLU A 411 11.23 15.09 25.10
C GLU A 411 12.43 14.60 24.25
N GLU A 412 13.66 14.82 24.71
CA GLU A 412 14.86 14.43 23.98
C GLU A 412 15.00 12.89 23.91
N GLN A 413 14.71 12.19 25.01
CA GLN A 413 14.71 10.73 25.03
C GLN A 413 13.63 10.16 24.13
N ALA A 414 12.40 10.71 24.14
CA ALA A 414 11.34 10.30 23.24
C ALA A 414 11.74 10.44 21.78
N LEU A 415 12.36 11.56 21.41
CA LEU A 415 12.86 11.81 20.06
C LEU A 415 13.97 10.83 19.66
N GLN A 416 14.91 10.56 20.55
CA GLN A 416 16.00 9.61 20.33
C GLN A 416 15.43 8.20 20.07
N LEU A 417 14.55 7.72 20.94
CA LEU A 417 13.89 6.42 20.82
C LEU A 417 13.07 6.32 19.51
N ALA A 418 12.32 7.37 19.17
CA ALA A 418 11.52 7.38 17.95
C ALA A 418 12.38 7.26 16.68
N ASN A 419 13.51 7.98 16.65
CA ASN A 419 14.43 8.04 15.51
C ASN A 419 15.41 6.86 15.45
N ASP A 420 15.57 6.08 16.53
CA ASP A 420 16.45 4.89 16.58
C ASP A 420 15.78 3.71 15.88
N SER A 421 15.67 3.80 14.59
CA SER A 421 15.13 2.78 13.70
C SER A 421 15.77 2.92 12.31
N GLN A 422 15.92 1.80 11.62
CA GLN A 422 16.30 1.81 10.20
C GLN A 422 15.17 2.28 9.27
N TYR A 423 13.95 2.39 9.79
CA TYR A 423 12.76 2.83 9.09
C TYR A 423 12.43 4.30 9.38
N GLY A 424 11.52 4.84 8.58
CA GLY A 424 11.04 6.21 8.74
C GLY A 424 9.78 6.48 7.91
N LEU A 425 8.75 5.61 8.02
CA LEU A 425 7.51 5.79 7.28
C LEU A 425 6.56 6.75 7.98
N GLY A 426 6.22 6.48 9.24
CA GLY A 426 5.31 7.30 10.02
C GLY A 426 5.76 7.52 11.46
N ALA A 427 5.24 8.57 12.07
CA ALA A 427 5.31 8.85 13.50
C ALA A 427 4.09 9.67 13.95
N ALA A 428 3.72 9.57 15.23
CA ALA A 428 2.71 10.44 15.82
C ALA A 428 3.17 11.03 17.16
N VAL A 429 2.64 12.20 17.48
CA VAL A 429 2.91 12.93 18.73
C VAL A 429 1.60 13.40 19.33
N TRP A 430 1.37 13.07 20.58
CA TRP A 430 0.22 13.51 21.36
C TRP A 430 0.66 14.48 22.44
N THR A 431 0.30 15.74 22.30
CA THR A 431 0.67 16.83 23.23
C THR A 431 -0.27 18.02 23.06
N ARG A 432 -0.51 18.74 24.14
CA ARG A 432 -1.24 20.00 24.16
C ARG A 432 -0.32 21.19 23.89
N ASP A 433 0.97 21.03 24.08
CA ASP A 433 1.98 22.07 23.85
C ASP A 433 2.26 22.24 22.36
N LEU A 434 1.77 23.34 21.77
CA LEU A 434 1.97 23.69 20.37
C LEU A 434 3.46 23.76 19.98
N SER A 435 4.30 24.31 20.86
CA SER A 435 5.73 24.43 20.62
C SER A 435 6.42 23.07 20.58
N ARG A 436 6.04 22.15 21.48
CA ARG A 436 6.51 20.76 21.46
C ARG A 436 6.04 20.05 20.19
N ALA A 437 4.77 20.19 19.81
CA ALA A 437 4.25 19.60 18.58
C ALA A 437 5.09 20.00 17.36
N HIS A 438 5.43 21.29 17.21
CA HIS A 438 6.28 21.78 16.13
C HIS A 438 7.73 21.29 16.22
N ARG A 439 8.34 21.30 17.42
CA ARG A 439 9.73 20.83 17.61
C ARG A 439 9.84 19.33 17.26
N MET A 440 8.92 18.51 17.79
CA MET A 440 8.91 17.07 17.55
C MET A 440 8.68 16.77 16.07
N SER A 441 7.64 17.37 15.45
CA SER A 441 7.33 17.13 14.04
C SER A 441 8.48 17.41 13.09
N ARG A 442 9.29 18.46 13.36
CA ARG A 442 10.46 18.82 12.55
C ARG A 442 11.66 17.90 12.75
N ARG A 443 11.80 17.29 13.94
CA ARG A 443 12.95 16.46 14.31
C ARG A 443 12.73 14.97 14.12
N LEU A 444 11.49 14.53 14.01
CA LEU A 444 11.15 13.13 13.69
C LEU A 444 11.54 12.79 12.26
N LYS A 445 12.28 11.70 12.07
CA LYS A 445 12.77 11.23 10.78
C LYS A 445 11.74 10.25 10.16
N ALA A 446 10.59 10.79 9.80
CA ALA A 446 9.48 10.06 9.20
C ALA A 446 8.88 10.86 8.03
N GLY A 447 8.36 10.14 7.03
CA GLY A 447 7.73 10.77 5.87
C GLY A 447 6.35 11.36 6.18
N SER A 448 5.64 10.78 7.16
CA SER A 448 4.38 11.32 7.68
C SER A 448 4.48 11.49 9.21
N VAL A 449 4.14 12.66 9.71
CA VAL A 449 4.09 12.94 11.15
C VAL A 449 2.70 13.46 11.49
N PHE A 450 2.03 12.77 12.39
CA PHE A 450 0.71 13.10 12.89
C PHE A 450 0.79 13.81 14.24
N VAL A 451 -0.11 14.75 14.48
CA VAL A 451 -0.20 15.42 15.78
C VAL A 451 -1.63 15.31 16.30
N ASN A 452 -1.79 14.72 17.49
CA ASN A 452 -3.08 14.45 18.14
C ASN A 452 -4.06 13.63 17.27
N ASN A 453 -3.53 12.81 16.40
CA ASN A 453 -4.22 11.75 15.65
C ASN A 453 -3.21 10.67 15.26
N TYR A 454 -3.68 9.57 14.63
CA TYR A 454 -2.84 8.55 14.04
C TYR A 454 -3.42 8.07 12.71
N ASN A 455 -2.57 8.08 11.65
CA ASN A 455 -2.90 7.59 10.30
C ASN A 455 -4.10 8.32 9.65
N ASP A 456 -4.28 9.60 9.95
CA ASP A 456 -5.23 10.46 9.23
C ASP A 456 -4.59 11.04 7.97
N GLY A 457 -5.40 11.34 6.97
CA GLY A 457 -4.94 11.95 5.73
C GLY A 457 -5.75 11.54 4.50
N ASP A 458 -5.55 12.29 3.43
CA ASP A 458 -6.25 12.08 2.17
C ASP A 458 -5.31 12.09 0.94
N MET A 459 -5.88 12.21 -0.27
CA MET A 459 -5.12 12.22 -1.52
C MET A 459 -4.34 13.51 -1.77
N THR A 460 -4.55 14.57 -1.00
CA THR A 460 -3.89 15.88 -1.21
C THR A 460 -2.46 15.94 -0.66
N VAL A 461 -2.11 15.04 0.25
CA VAL A 461 -0.77 14.98 0.86
C VAL A 461 0.01 13.76 0.41
N PRO A 462 1.35 13.88 0.21
CA PRO A 462 2.18 12.75 -0.20
C PRO A 462 2.28 11.71 0.91
N PHE A 463 2.41 10.45 0.51
CA PHE A 463 2.70 9.31 1.37
C PHE A 463 4.01 8.66 0.94
N GLY A 464 4.88 8.36 1.90
CA GLY A 464 6.14 7.66 1.63
C GLY A 464 7.15 7.82 2.75
N GLY A 465 8.22 7.02 2.70
CA GLY A 465 9.16 6.88 3.80
C GLY A 465 10.47 7.64 3.66
N TYR A 466 11.16 7.74 4.79
CA TYR A 466 12.58 8.09 4.92
C TYR A 466 13.37 6.79 5.11
N LYS A 467 14.70 6.86 5.02
CA LYS A 467 15.62 5.75 5.29
C LYS A 467 15.24 4.49 4.47
N GLN A 468 15.16 3.31 5.12
CA GLN A 468 14.84 2.06 4.45
C GLN A 468 13.33 1.83 4.22
N SER A 469 12.48 2.78 4.61
CA SER A 469 11.05 2.75 4.25
C SER A 469 10.78 3.19 2.81
N GLY A 470 11.79 3.64 2.08
CA GLY A 470 11.69 3.87 0.64
C GLY A 470 12.16 5.26 0.21
N ASN A 471 12.08 5.48 -1.10
CA ASN A 471 12.51 6.70 -1.79
C ASN A 471 11.41 7.31 -2.69
N GLY A 472 10.25 6.66 -2.76
CA GLY A 472 9.08 7.13 -3.50
C GLY A 472 8.18 8.05 -2.67
N ARG A 473 7.22 8.65 -3.38
CA ARG A 473 6.05 9.30 -2.77
C ARG A 473 4.82 8.90 -3.57
N ASP A 474 3.88 8.26 -2.90
CA ASP A 474 2.54 8.03 -3.43
C ASP A 474 1.60 9.15 -3.01
N LYS A 475 0.42 9.21 -3.57
CA LYS A 475 -0.59 10.23 -3.34
C LYS A 475 -0.14 11.63 -3.77
N SER A 476 -1.01 12.60 -3.69
CA SER A 476 -0.84 14.00 -4.08
C SER A 476 -0.28 14.21 -5.50
N LEU A 477 -0.12 15.46 -5.91
CA LEU A 477 0.51 15.82 -7.18
C LEU A 477 1.97 15.36 -7.27
N HIS A 478 2.66 15.19 -6.13
CA HIS A 478 4.05 14.74 -6.09
C HIS A 478 4.23 13.32 -6.67
N ALA A 479 3.20 12.46 -6.60
CA ALA A 479 3.30 11.13 -7.21
C ALA A 479 3.43 11.19 -8.74
N LEU A 480 2.93 12.24 -9.39
CA LEU A 480 3.06 12.40 -10.85
C LEU A 480 4.52 12.60 -11.30
N GLU A 481 5.39 13.12 -10.43
CA GLU A 481 6.82 13.28 -10.71
C GLU A 481 7.51 11.96 -11.02
N LYS A 482 7.05 10.86 -10.43
CA LYS A 482 7.58 9.52 -10.70
C LYS A 482 7.25 9.00 -12.09
N PHE A 483 6.19 9.51 -12.69
CA PHE A 483 5.61 9.02 -13.92
C PHE A 483 5.72 10.01 -15.09
N THR A 484 6.51 11.08 -14.89
CA THR A 484 6.80 12.07 -15.91
C THR A 484 8.29 12.34 -16.03
N GLU A 485 8.73 12.65 -17.25
CA GLU A 485 10.06 13.18 -17.58
C GLU A 485 9.98 14.67 -17.86
N LEU A 486 10.96 15.42 -17.39
CA LEU A 486 11.14 16.82 -17.79
C LEU A 486 12.00 16.88 -19.05
N LYS A 487 11.49 17.52 -20.11
CA LYS A 487 12.21 17.77 -21.35
C LYS A 487 12.34 19.27 -21.57
N THR A 488 13.55 19.74 -21.86
CA THR A 488 13.79 21.10 -22.31
C THR A 488 13.64 21.17 -23.82
N ILE A 489 12.82 22.10 -24.30
CA ILE A 489 12.70 22.45 -25.71
C ILE A 489 13.22 23.89 -25.87
N TRP A 490 14.33 24.05 -26.59
CA TRP A 490 14.97 25.33 -26.82
C TRP A 490 14.82 25.72 -28.28
N ILE A 491 14.18 26.84 -28.58
CA ILE A 491 13.88 27.31 -29.91
C ILE A 491 14.59 28.65 -30.12
N SER A 492 15.44 28.76 -31.15
CA SER A 492 15.94 30.05 -31.64
C SER A 492 14.87 30.69 -32.51
N LEU A 493 14.54 31.93 -32.23
CA LEU A 493 13.53 32.71 -32.93
C LEU A 493 14.14 33.55 -34.08
N GLU A 494 15.48 33.59 -34.15
CA GLU A 494 16.22 34.19 -35.29
C GLU A 494 16.67 33.08 -36.24
N ALA A 495 16.27 33.14 -37.49
CA ALA A 495 16.74 32.31 -38.59
C ALA A 495 17.83 33.04 -39.40
#